data_3676282b191cfdf3198493287bf4d7b6
#
_entry.id   3676282b191cfdf3198493287bf4d7b6
#
_cell.length_a   1.000
_cell.length_b   1.000
_cell.length_c   1.000
_cell.angle_alpha   90.00
_cell.angle_beta   90.00
_cell.angle_gamma   90.00
#
_symmetry.space_group_name_H-M   'P 1'
#
loop_
_entity.id
_entity.type
_entity.pdbx_description
1 polymer ?
#
loop_
_entity_poly.entity_id
_entity_poly.type
_entity_poly.pdbx_seq_one_letter_code
_entity_poly.pdbx_strand_id
1 'polypeptide(L)'
;MAEYNWPYPDEFGQTETVDSDILVLGGGLAGCFAAIAAARKGKKVVLVEKGATKRSGAAGTGFEHWESACTNPCSQVTPEEIANAYVDEQDHYSNGIAHYIECREGYDRMLDLESFGGKIRDTEDEFKGAEFRDDETKLMFAYDYKN
;
A
#
# COMPACT_ATOMS: atom_id res chain seq x y z
N MET A 1 -12.09 -29.83 -27.72
CA MET A 1 -11.42 -28.88 -26.79
C MET A 1 -9.94 -29.18 -26.87
N ALA A 2 -9.10 -28.18 -27.13
CA ALA A 2 -7.65 -28.41 -27.09
C ALA A 2 -7.27 -28.72 -25.63
N GLU A 3 -6.61 -29.87 -25.43
CA GLU A 3 -6.06 -30.23 -24.14
C GLU A 3 -4.94 -29.25 -23.81
N TYR A 4 -5.09 -28.46 -22.74
CA TYR A 4 -4.04 -27.58 -22.28
C TYR A 4 -2.96 -28.40 -21.57
N ASN A 5 -1.82 -28.49 -22.20
CA ASN A 5 -0.67 -29.21 -21.64
C ASN A 5 0.15 -28.24 -20.78
N TRP A 6 0.14 -28.42 -19.46
CA TRP A 6 0.92 -27.62 -18.54
C TRP A 6 2.42 -27.83 -18.81
N PRO A 7 3.19 -26.75 -19.10
CA PRO A 7 4.58 -26.89 -19.56
C PRO A 7 5.57 -27.20 -18.44
N TYR A 8 5.14 -27.25 -17.20
CA TYR A 8 6.00 -27.52 -16.05
C TYR A 8 5.78 -28.93 -15.50
N PRO A 9 6.77 -29.52 -14.81
CA PRO A 9 6.58 -30.82 -14.19
C PRO A 9 5.48 -30.81 -13.13
N ASP A 10 4.59 -31.80 -13.14
CA ASP A 10 3.53 -31.96 -12.13
C ASP A 10 4.06 -32.57 -10.81
N GLU A 11 5.33 -32.92 -10.76
CA GLU A 11 5.95 -33.46 -9.56
C GLU A 11 6.46 -32.36 -8.63
N PHE A 12 5.62 -31.97 -7.73
CA PHE A 12 5.94 -30.98 -6.68
C PHE A 12 6.55 -31.63 -5.42
N GLY A 13 7.33 -32.70 -5.57
CA GLY A 13 8.14 -33.34 -4.54
C GLY A 13 7.39 -33.72 -3.26
N GLN A 14 7.32 -32.80 -2.31
CA GLN A 14 6.65 -32.99 -1.02
C GLN A 14 5.45 -32.07 -0.87
N THR A 15 4.31 -32.62 -0.43
CA THR A 15 3.13 -31.85 -0.03
C THR A 15 3.18 -31.59 1.45
N GLU A 16 3.16 -30.32 1.84
CA GLU A 16 3.02 -29.88 3.22
C GLU A 16 1.62 -29.34 3.43
N THR A 17 0.95 -29.76 4.52
CA THR A 17 -0.35 -29.25 4.92
C THR A 17 -0.17 -28.28 6.08
N VAL A 18 -0.62 -27.04 5.91
CA VAL A 18 -0.56 -26.01 6.95
C VAL A 18 -1.96 -25.51 7.27
N ASP A 19 -2.40 -25.71 8.52
CA ASP A 19 -3.68 -25.19 8.99
C ASP A 19 -3.58 -23.72 9.37
N SER A 20 -4.55 -22.93 8.95
CA SER A 20 -4.64 -21.51 9.31
C SER A 20 -6.10 -21.04 9.40
N ASP A 21 -6.32 -19.95 10.14
CA ASP A 21 -7.63 -19.28 10.15
C ASP A 21 -7.88 -18.48 8.88
N ILE A 22 -6.79 -17.92 8.33
CA ILE A 22 -6.83 -17.04 7.13
C ILE A 22 -5.68 -17.40 6.20
N LEU A 23 -6.02 -17.61 4.93
CA LEU A 23 -5.06 -17.74 3.83
C LEU A 23 -5.04 -16.44 3.03
N VAL A 24 -3.86 -15.85 2.88
CA VAL A 24 -3.61 -14.67 2.04
C VAL A 24 -2.83 -15.10 0.80
N LEU A 25 -3.37 -14.85 -0.37
CA LEU A 25 -2.72 -15.13 -1.65
C LEU A 25 -2.09 -13.86 -2.21
N GLY A 26 -0.76 -13.84 -2.28
CA GLY A 26 0.05 -12.72 -2.75
C GLY A 26 0.68 -11.92 -1.62
N GLY A 27 1.99 -11.71 -1.71
CA GLY A 27 2.83 -11.03 -0.72
C GLY A 27 3.21 -9.59 -1.08
N GLY A 28 2.43 -8.92 -1.94
CA GLY A 28 2.55 -7.48 -2.16
C GLY A 28 2.04 -6.67 -0.95
N LEU A 29 2.08 -5.34 -1.03
CA LEU A 29 1.65 -4.46 0.09
C LEU A 29 0.26 -4.83 0.63
N ALA A 30 -0.73 -4.98 -0.24
CA ALA A 30 -2.09 -5.31 0.17
C ALA A 30 -2.17 -6.63 0.95
N GLY A 31 -1.50 -7.68 0.47
CA GLY A 31 -1.45 -8.98 1.15
C GLY A 31 -0.72 -8.90 2.48
N CYS A 32 0.39 -8.19 2.54
CA CYS A 32 1.13 -7.98 3.79
C CYS A 32 0.29 -7.22 4.82
N PHE A 33 -0.37 -6.13 4.44
CA PHE A 33 -1.26 -5.39 5.34
C PHE A 33 -2.45 -6.24 5.81
N ALA A 34 -3.06 -7.03 4.92
CA ALA A 34 -4.14 -7.96 5.28
C ALA A 34 -3.67 -9.01 6.30
N ALA A 35 -2.50 -9.60 6.06
CA ALA A 35 -1.91 -10.58 6.96
C ALA A 35 -1.60 -9.98 8.34
N ILE A 36 -0.99 -8.79 8.38
CA ILE A 36 -0.68 -8.07 9.62
C ILE A 36 -1.96 -7.72 10.37
N ALA A 37 -2.98 -7.20 9.69
CA ALA A 37 -4.26 -6.84 10.31
C ALA A 37 -4.96 -8.06 10.92
N ALA A 38 -4.93 -9.19 10.25
CA ALA A 38 -5.49 -10.45 10.76
C ALA A 38 -4.69 -10.99 11.97
N ALA A 39 -3.36 -10.98 11.87
CA ALA A 39 -2.48 -11.42 12.96
C ALA A 39 -2.63 -10.55 14.22
N ARG A 40 -2.77 -9.23 14.07
CA ARG A 40 -3.06 -8.29 15.17
C ARG A 40 -4.38 -8.60 15.88
N LYS A 41 -5.31 -9.29 15.22
CA LYS A 41 -6.57 -9.79 15.79
C LYS A 41 -6.45 -11.22 16.36
N GLY A 42 -5.24 -11.71 16.52
CA GLY A 42 -4.96 -13.03 17.08
C GLY A 42 -5.28 -14.21 16.16
N LYS A 43 -5.40 -13.97 14.86
CA LYS A 43 -5.64 -15.03 13.87
C LYS A 43 -4.35 -15.66 13.39
N LYS A 44 -4.37 -16.99 13.20
CA LYS A 44 -3.30 -17.72 12.56
C LYS A 44 -3.39 -17.48 11.04
N VAL A 45 -2.37 -16.84 10.47
CA VAL A 45 -2.38 -16.44 9.08
C VAL A 45 -1.28 -17.18 8.32
N VAL A 46 -1.62 -17.68 7.14
CA VAL A 46 -0.67 -18.15 6.15
C VAL A 46 -0.72 -17.22 4.95
N LEU A 47 0.43 -16.69 4.54
CA LEU A 47 0.58 -15.91 3.32
C LEU A 47 1.39 -16.71 2.32
N VAL A 48 0.85 -16.88 1.11
CA VAL A 48 1.47 -17.58 0.01
C VAL A 48 1.84 -16.60 -1.10
N GLU A 49 3.09 -16.61 -1.50
CA GLU A 49 3.62 -15.74 -2.55
C GLU A 49 4.37 -16.57 -3.60
N LYS A 50 4.10 -16.29 -4.89
CA LYS A 50 4.75 -17.03 -6.01
C LYS A 50 6.22 -16.63 -6.23
N GLY A 51 6.61 -15.47 -5.76
CA GLY A 51 7.98 -14.96 -5.84
C GLY A 51 8.62 -14.85 -4.47
N ALA A 52 9.30 -13.75 -4.22
CA ALA A 52 9.91 -13.45 -2.92
C ALA A 52 9.13 -12.33 -2.22
N THR A 53 8.54 -12.61 -1.06
CA THR A 53 7.77 -11.63 -0.28
C THR A 53 8.56 -10.34 -0.01
N LYS A 54 9.87 -10.44 0.09
CA LYS A 54 10.77 -9.31 0.33
C LYS A 54 10.72 -8.23 -0.75
N ARG A 55 10.35 -8.59 -1.99
CA ARG A 55 10.27 -7.67 -3.14
C ARG A 55 9.12 -8.02 -4.07
N SER A 56 7.97 -8.37 -3.51
CA SER A 56 6.81 -8.80 -4.27
C SER A 56 5.82 -7.67 -4.51
N GLY A 57 5.03 -7.80 -5.57
CA GLY A 57 3.99 -6.86 -5.94
C GLY A 57 4.51 -5.59 -6.63
N ALA A 58 3.59 -4.69 -6.94
CA ALA A 58 3.88 -3.45 -7.67
C ALA A 58 4.86 -2.52 -6.94
N ALA A 59 4.81 -2.51 -5.61
CA ALA A 59 5.72 -1.74 -4.79
C ALA A 59 7.06 -2.45 -4.48
N GLY A 60 7.31 -3.63 -5.06
CA GLY A 60 8.51 -4.42 -4.80
C GLY A 60 9.81 -3.76 -5.23
N THR A 61 9.76 -2.84 -6.18
CA THR A 61 10.90 -2.02 -6.63
C THR A 61 11.05 -0.72 -5.85
N GLY A 62 10.13 -0.43 -4.96
CA GLY A 62 9.99 0.83 -4.25
C GLY A 62 8.82 1.66 -4.77
N PHE A 63 8.52 2.72 -4.09
CA PHE A 63 7.57 3.76 -4.53
C PHE A 63 8.18 5.12 -4.20
N GLU A 64 7.91 6.10 -5.02
CA GLU A 64 8.47 7.45 -4.91
C GLU A 64 7.44 8.51 -4.52
N HIS A 65 6.15 8.15 -4.57
CA HIS A 65 5.05 9.05 -4.29
C HIS A 65 4.15 8.48 -3.20
N TRP A 66 3.61 9.39 -2.39
CA TRP A 66 2.52 9.10 -1.47
C TRP A 66 1.42 10.12 -1.72
N GLU A 67 0.60 9.83 -2.69
CA GLU A 67 -0.54 10.66 -3.04
C GLU A 67 -1.71 10.41 -2.09
N SER A 68 -2.71 11.28 -2.17
CA SER A 68 -3.99 11.09 -1.50
C SER A 68 -3.93 10.98 0.02
N ALA A 69 -2.87 11.49 0.66
CA ALA A 69 -2.77 11.53 2.12
C ALA A 69 -3.52 12.75 2.72
N CYS A 70 -4.76 12.94 2.31
CA CYS A 70 -5.55 14.15 2.63
C CYS A 70 -5.82 14.35 4.12
N THR A 71 -5.67 13.31 4.93
CA THR A 71 -5.88 13.39 6.39
C THR A 71 -4.62 13.76 7.17
N ASN A 72 -3.54 14.14 6.47
CA ASN A 72 -2.36 14.69 7.16
C ASN A 72 -2.69 16.03 7.82
N PRO A 73 -1.96 16.42 8.89
CA PRO A 73 -2.27 17.63 9.67
C PRO A 73 -2.26 18.95 8.89
N CYS A 74 -1.59 18.98 7.74
CA CYS A 74 -1.42 20.17 6.92
C CYS A 74 -2.35 20.23 5.71
N SER A 75 -3.13 19.18 5.49
CA SER A 75 -4.05 19.13 4.36
C SER A 75 -5.12 20.20 4.45
N GLN A 76 -5.37 20.88 3.34
CA GLN A 76 -6.44 21.88 3.19
C GLN A 76 -7.59 21.34 2.34
N VAL A 77 -7.52 20.07 1.94
CA VAL A 77 -8.53 19.41 1.11
C VAL A 77 -9.09 18.21 1.84
N THR A 78 -10.35 17.91 1.57
CA THR A 78 -11.02 16.75 2.13
C THR A 78 -10.87 15.51 1.26
N PRO A 79 -11.01 14.29 1.81
CA PRO A 79 -11.05 13.08 1.02
C PRO A 79 -12.11 13.08 -0.07
N GLU A 80 -13.27 13.71 0.18
CA GLU A 80 -14.35 13.84 -0.77
C GLU A 80 -13.97 14.72 -1.96
N GLU A 81 -13.31 15.84 -1.71
CA GLU A 81 -12.88 16.77 -2.76
C GLU A 81 -11.89 16.12 -3.71
N ILE A 82 -10.88 15.44 -3.18
CA ILE A 82 -9.89 14.76 -4.00
C ILE A 82 -10.50 13.54 -4.72
N ALA A 83 -11.33 12.74 -4.06
CA ALA A 83 -11.98 11.61 -4.69
C ALA A 83 -12.89 12.05 -5.85
N ASN A 84 -13.61 13.15 -5.70
CA ASN A 84 -14.42 13.71 -6.77
C ASN A 84 -13.56 14.24 -7.92
N ALA A 85 -12.45 14.93 -7.63
CA ALA A 85 -11.52 15.39 -8.66
C ALA A 85 -10.96 14.23 -9.49
N TYR A 86 -10.56 13.11 -8.87
CA TYR A 86 -10.11 11.91 -9.59
C TYR A 86 -11.21 11.32 -10.47
N VAL A 87 -12.46 11.27 -9.98
CA VAL A 87 -13.59 10.77 -10.78
C VAL A 87 -13.84 11.67 -11.98
N ASP A 88 -13.78 12.99 -11.79
CA ASP A 88 -13.99 13.97 -12.86
C ASP A 88 -12.85 13.93 -13.90
N GLU A 89 -11.59 13.87 -13.48
CA GLU A 89 -10.44 13.74 -14.38
C GLU A 89 -10.48 12.48 -15.25
N GLN A 90 -11.11 11.42 -14.76
CA GLN A 90 -11.22 10.14 -15.45
C GLN A 90 -12.55 10.00 -16.19
N ASP A 91 -13.23 11.09 -16.52
CA ASP A 91 -14.52 11.09 -17.21
C ASP A 91 -15.57 10.15 -16.57
N HIS A 92 -15.55 10.02 -15.26
CA HIS A 92 -16.38 9.11 -14.45
C HIS A 92 -16.14 7.59 -14.70
N TYR A 93 -15.05 7.22 -15.37
CA TYR A 93 -14.64 5.81 -15.56
C TYR A 93 -13.74 5.30 -14.45
N SER A 94 -13.99 5.69 -13.20
CA SER A 94 -13.21 5.24 -12.07
C SER A 94 -14.08 4.86 -10.86
N ASN A 95 -13.45 4.19 -9.89
CA ASN A 95 -14.14 3.78 -8.69
C ASN A 95 -14.00 4.86 -7.60
N GLY A 96 -14.96 5.78 -7.53
CA GLY A 96 -14.95 6.86 -6.55
C GLY A 96 -14.91 6.39 -5.09
N ILE A 97 -15.48 5.21 -4.78
CA ILE A 97 -15.40 4.64 -3.42
C ILE A 97 -13.97 4.23 -3.09
N ALA A 98 -13.24 3.63 -4.05
CA ALA A 98 -11.84 3.28 -3.86
C ALA A 98 -10.98 4.53 -3.64
N HIS A 99 -11.14 5.56 -4.45
CA HIS A 99 -10.45 6.84 -4.27
C HIS A 99 -10.78 7.50 -2.92
N TYR A 100 -12.03 7.47 -2.51
CA TYR A 100 -12.41 8.01 -1.20
C TYR A 100 -11.73 7.28 -0.04
N ILE A 101 -11.68 5.95 -0.09
CA ILE A 101 -11.01 5.13 0.94
C ILE A 101 -9.50 5.44 0.96
N GLU A 102 -8.87 5.52 -0.20
CA GLU A 102 -7.47 5.85 -0.36
C GLU A 102 -7.15 7.21 0.27
N CYS A 103 -7.92 8.25 -0.08
CA CYS A 103 -7.75 9.59 0.44
C CYS A 103 -7.96 9.67 1.96
N ARG A 104 -8.96 8.95 2.48
CA ARG A 104 -9.29 8.94 3.91
C ARG A 104 -8.24 8.22 4.75
N GLU A 105 -7.66 7.14 4.24
CA GLU A 105 -6.80 6.25 5.02
C GLU A 105 -5.31 6.35 4.68
N GLY A 106 -4.97 7.07 3.60
CA GLY A 106 -3.60 7.10 3.06
C GLY A 106 -2.56 7.53 4.08
N TYR A 107 -2.82 8.59 4.84
CA TYR A 107 -1.88 9.09 5.83
C TYR A 107 -1.64 8.10 6.98
N ASP A 108 -2.69 7.47 7.48
CA ASP A 108 -2.57 6.46 8.54
C ASP A 108 -1.78 5.23 8.06
N ARG A 109 -1.94 4.85 6.79
CA ARG A 109 -1.17 3.73 6.21
C ARG A 109 0.30 4.09 6.04
N MET A 110 0.61 5.34 5.75
CA MET A 110 1.99 5.84 5.75
C MET A 110 2.61 5.72 7.16
N LEU A 111 1.89 6.15 8.19
CA LEU A 111 2.34 6.01 9.58
C LEU A 111 2.54 4.55 9.99
N ASP A 112 1.67 3.65 9.51
CA ASP A 112 1.88 2.21 9.72
C ASP A 112 3.20 1.73 9.12
N LEU A 113 3.54 2.13 7.89
CA LEU A 113 4.81 1.76 7.26
C LEU A 113 6.02 2.28 8.04
N GLU A 114 5.95 3.51 8.56
CA GLU A 114 7.00 4.03 9.44
C GLU A 114 7.11 3.20 10.73
N SER A 115 5.99 2.77 11.29
CA SER A 115 5.98 1.91 12.48
C SER A 115 6.62 0.55 12.25
N PHE A 116 6.68 0.10 10.99
CA PHE A 116 7.39 -1.13 10.57
C PHE A 116 8.86 -0.89 10.26
N GLY A 117 9.36 0.34 10.42
CA GLY A 117 10.75 0.71 10.19
C GLY A 117 11.01 1.37 8.82
N GLY A 118 9.96 1.73 8.08
CA GLY A 118 10.09 2.54 6.87
C GLY A 118 10.58 3.95 7.18
N LYS A 119 11.50 4.48 6.38
CA LYS A 119 11.96 5.87 6.48
C LYS A 119 11.24 6.70 5.40
N ILE A 120 10.14 7.33 5.76
CA ILE A 120 9.30 8.09 4.81
C ILE A 120 9.40 9.59 5.09
N ARG A 121 9.35 9.98 6.37
CA ARG A 121 9.52 11.38 6.77
C ARG A 121 10.94 11.68 7.20
N ASP A 122 11.37 12.92 6.97
CA ASP A 122 12.65 13.45 7.44
C ASP A 122 12.57 13.88 8.92
N THR A 123 12.40 12.89 9.80
CA THR A 123 12.22 13.12 11.24
C THR A 123 13.46 13.68 11.93
N GLU A 124 14.63 13.54 11.33
CA GLU A 124 15.92 14.02 11.84
C GLU A 124 16.26 15.44 11.34
N ASP A 125 15.36 16.04 10.55
CA ASP A 125 15.50 17.39 9.99
C ASP A 125 16.75 17.55 9.08
N GLU A 126 17.19 16.46 8.41
CA GLU A 126 18.34 16.45 7.51
C GLU A 126 18.13 17.38 6.31
N PHE A 127 16.90 17.49 5.80
CA PHE A 127 16.54 18.29 4.65
C PHE A 127 15.64 19.49 5.00
N LYS A 128 15.69 19.94 6.24
CA LYS A 128 14.87 21.07 6.69
C LYS A 128 15.09 22.32 5.83
N GLY A 129 13.98 22.90 5.33
CA GLY A 129 14.01 24.07 4.47
C GLY A 129 14.28 23.78 3.00
N ALA A 130 14.44 22.51 2.61
CA ALA A 130 14.50 22.15 1.21
C ALA A 130 13.11 22.25 0.54
N GLU A 131 13.05 22.71 -0.71
CA GLU A 131 11.78 22.93 -1.44
C GLU A 131 10.93 21.65 -1.59
N PHE A 132 11.57 20.49 -1.66
CA PHE A 132 10.92 19.20 -1.78
C PHE A 132 10.47 18.60 -0.45
N ARG A 133 10.73 19.27 0.67
CA ARG A 133 10.34 18.82 2.01
C ARG A 133 9.26 19.72 2.58
N ASP A 134 8.18 19.15 3.02
CA ASP A 134 7.21 19.86 3.82
C ASP A 134 7.72 19.97 5.27
N ASP A 135 7.99 21.20 5.73
CA ASP A 135 8.55 21.42 7.06
C ASP A 135 7.57 21.12 8.19
N GLU A 136 6.29 21.09 7.93
CA GLU A 136 5.26 20.83 8.93
C GLU A 136 5.01 19.33 9.12
N THR A 137 4.83 18.58 8.03
CA THR A 137 4.66 17.12 8.07
C THR A 137 5.96 16.35 8.08
N LYS A 138 7.07 17.00 7.67
CA LYS A 138 8.38 16.41 7.40
C LYS A 138 8.37 15.39 6.26
N LEU A 139 7.33 15.36 5.45
CA LEU A 139 7.26 14.53 4.26
C LEU A 139 8.25 15.04 3.22
N MET A 140 8.95 14.11 2.60
CA MET A 140 9.81 14.36 1.46
C MET A 140 8.98 14.27 0.19
N PHE A 141 9.21 15.20 -0.76
CA PHE A 141 8.44 15.24 -2.01
C PHE A 141 6.92 15.32 -1.76
N ALA A 142 6.52 16.18 -0.82
CA ALA A 142 5.11 16.44 -0.55
C ALA A 142 4.52 17.21 -1.73
N TYR A 143 3.85 16.48 -2.62
CA TYR A 143 3.07 17.08 -3.69
C TYR A 143 1.77 17.66 -3.13
N ASP A 144 1.60 18.94 -3.26
CA ASP A 144 0.36 19.70 -3.36
C ASP A 144 -0.85 19.32 -2.47
N TYR A 145 -0.60 18.83 -1.27
CA TYR A 145 -1.69 18.73 -0.29
C TYR A 145 -2.17 20.10 0.23
N LYS A 146 -1.56 21.16 -0.25
CA LYS A 146 -1.85 22.54 0.15
C LYS A 146 -2.55 23.37 -0.93
N ASN A 147 -2.70 22.82 -2.14
CA ASN A 147 -3.31 23.51 -3.27
C ASN A 147 -4.60 22.85 -3.70
#